data_d685960b103315f4558518782b4cb821
#
_entry.id   d685960b103315f4558518782b4cb821
#
_cell.length_a   1.000
_cell.length_b   1.000
_cell.length_c   1.000
_cell.angle_alpha   90.00
_cell.angle_beta   90.00
_cell.angle_gamma   90.00
#
_symmetry.space_group_name_H-M   'P 1'
#
loop_
_entity.id
_entity.type
_entity.pdbx_description
1 polymer ?
#
loop_
_entity_poly.entity_id
_entity_poly.type
_entity_poly.pdbx_seq_one_letter_code
_entity_poly.pdbx_strand_id
1 'polypeptide(L)'
;MPIQGGLSLNLKYIYRTIRFIIVIGAIVLGLLCCFYLSKLIYPFLIGLIIAFLINPLVDIFERKARMPRALAVFIALIIIFALFAGLITLLIAEIVSGANYLSTVVPKHLDTLIEYVENYFTAQILPIYEQLSSVFKKLDSGQQDTIISNIQNVGTRIGTTVGTFIQNLFGIIPNIIAWLPNAATVLIFSLLATFFISKDWYRFSKLGGKLLPEKAKTSSRSVFLDLKRALFGFIKAQLTLISITTVIILIGLLILRVDYAITIALVTGIVDIIPYLGTGAVFVPWIIYAAISGNMGLAIGLGVLYIVVLVQRQIMEPKILSSNIGLDPLATLIALFVGFKLIGLLGLIVGPVTLVIISTLYRANVFHDLWGFIMGKEI
;
A
#
# COMPACT_ATOMS: atom_id res chain seq x y z
N MET A 1 -48.96 48.83 28.08
CA MET A 1 -47.68 48.10 28.01
C MET A 1 -47.55 47.53 26.61
N PRO A 2 -46.66 48.04 25.72
CA PRO A 2 -46.42 47.43 24.44
C PRO A 2 -45.26 46.45 24.59
N ILE A 3 -45.51 45.19 24.24
CA ILE A 3 -44.50 44.13 24.11
C ILE A 3 -43.75 44.41 22.80
N GLN A 4 -42.65 45.16 22.85
CA GLN A 4 -41.69 45.26 21.78
C GLN A 4 -40.59 44.22 22.00
N GLY A 5 -40.90 42.96 21.70
CA GLY A 5 -39.91 41.90 21.49
C GLY A 5 -39.56 41.76 20.02
N GLY A 6 -39.08 42.85 19.39
CA GLY A 6 -38.52 42.75 18.05
C GLY A 6 -37.17 42.03 18.11
N LEU A 7 -37.10 40.83 17.55
CA LEU A 7 -35.86 40.14 17.22
C LEU A 7 -35.04 41.07 16.29
N SER A 8 -34.22 41.95 16.87
CA SER A 8 -33.21 42.67 16.14
C SER A 8 -32.18 41.66 15.67
N LEU A 9 -32.46 41.06 14.53
CA LEU A 9 -31.52 40.21 13.82
C LEU A 9 -30.26 41.04 13.54
N ASN A 10 -29.24 40.81 14.36
CA ASN A 10 -27.99 41.56 14.29
C ASN A 10 -27.36 41.22 12.93
N LEU A 11 -27.44 42.14 11.95
CA LEU A 11 -26.93 42.03 10.59
C LEU A 11 -25.53 41.36 10.54
N LYS A 12 -24.75 41.57 11.59
CA LYS A 12 -23.41 40.96 11.74
C LYS A 12 -23.45 39.46 11.82
N TYR A 13 -24.46 38.83 12.45
CA TYR A 13 -24.60 37.37 12.51
C TYR A 13 -25.08 36.84 11.15
N ILE A 14 -25.97 37.53 10.47
CA ILE A 14 -26.45 37.13 9.12
C ILE A 14 -25.27 37.10 8.14
N TYR A 15 -24.43 38.14 8.09
CA TYR A 15 -23.24 38.17 7.23
C TYR A 15 -22.23 37.06 7.59
N ARG A 16 -22.05 36.75 8.86
CA ARG A 16 -21.17 35.64 9.29
C ARG A 16 -21.72 34.30 8.85
N THR A 17 -23.01 34.05 8.99
CA THR A 17 -23.66 32.81 8.54
C THR A 17 -23.58 32.66 7.03
N ILE A 18 -23.81 33.72 6.28
CA ILE A 18 -23.69 33.72 4.81
C ILE A 18 -22.24 33.41 4.39
N ARG A 19 -21.25 34.03 4.98
CA ARG A 19 -19.82 33.75 4.70
C ARG A 19 -19.45 32.33 5.06
N PHE A 20 -19.94 31.82 6.17
CA PHE A 20 -19.74 30.44 6.60
C PHE A 20 -20.32 29.45 5.57
N ILE A 21 -21.55 29.66 5.12
CA ILE A 21 -22.20 28.83 4.10
C ILE A 21 -21.43 28.90 2.76
N ILE A 22 -21.00 30.10 2.36
CA ILE A 22 -20.19 30.27 1.13
C ILE A 22 -18.87 29.52 1.23
N VAL A 23 -18.16 29.61 2.35
CA VAL A 23 -16.88 28.91 2.55
C VAL A 23 -17.08 27.39 2.54
N ILE A 24 -18.06 26.88 3.28
CA ILE A 24 -18.37 25.45 3.28
C ILE A 24 -18.80 24.99 1.88
N GLY A 25 -19.69 25.74 1.24
CA GLY A 25 -20.14 25.44 -0.12
C GLY A 25 -18.98 25.42 -1.13
N ALA A 26 -18.05 26.36 -1.04
CA ALA A 26 -16.86 26.39 -1.88
C ALA A 26 -15.91 25.21 -1.61
N ILE A 27 -15.72 24.82 -0.34
CA ILE A 27 -14.92 23.66 0.04
C ILE A 27 -15.55 22.37 -0.48
N VAL A 28 -16.86 22.18 -0.26
CA VAL A 28 -17.59 20.97 -0.72
C VAL A 28 -17.57 20.89 -2.24
N LEU A 29 -17.87 22.01 -2.93
CA LEU A 29 -17.84 22.07 -4.39
C LEU A 29 -16.42 21.78 -4.92
N GLY A 30 -15.38 22.35 -4.29
CA GLY A 30 -13.99 22.10 -4.62
C GLY A 30 -13.61 20.63 -4.47
N LEU A 31 -13.99 19.99 -3.35
CA LEU A 31 -13.74 18.58 -3.11
C LEU A 31 -14.48 17.67 -4.11
N LEU A 32 -15.73 17.97 -4.41
CA LEU A 32 -16.51 17.24 -5.43
C LEU A 32 -15.88 17.41 -6.82
N CYS A 33 -15.54 18.62 -7.19
CA CYS A 33 -14.85 18.92 -8.45
C CYS A 33 -13.51 18.16 -8.53
N CYS A 34 -12.67 18.20 -7.49
CA CYS A 34 -11.44 17.43 -7.42
C CYS A 34 -11.69 15.91 -7.54
N PHE A 35 -12.73 15.39 -6.91
CA PHE A 35 -13.06 13.97 -6.95
C PHE A 35 -13.51 13.53 -8.36
N TYR A 36 -14.40 14.28 -9.02
CA TYR A 36 -14.83 13.94 -10.38
C TYR A 36 -13.73 14.19 -11.41
N LEU A 37 -13.00 15.32 -11.28
CA LEU A 37 -11.88 15.61 -12.16
C LEU A 37 -10.75 14.58 -12.03
N SER A 38 -10.44 14.15 -10.81
CA SER A 38 -9.39 13.16 -10.58
C SER A 38 -9.70 11.82 -11.27
N LYS A 39 -10.96 11.40 -11.34
CA LYS A 39 -11.38 10.20 -12.09
C LYS A 39 -11.17 10.33 -13.60
N LEU A 40 -11.22 11.54 -14.13
CA LEU A 40 -11.04 11.79 -15.56
C LEU A 40 -9.57 11.99 -15.93
N ILE A 41 -8.83 12.70 -15.09
CA ILE A 41 -7.46 13.13 -15.39
C ILE A 41 -6.39 12.36 -14.60
N TYR A 42 -6.76 11.23 -13.95
CA TYR A 42 -5.81 10.47 -13.11
C TYR A 42 -4.49 10.06 -13.82
N PRO A 43 -4.45 9.73 -15.15
CA PRO A 43 -3.18 9.45 -15.80
C PRO A 43 -2.25 10.67 -15.81
N PHE A 44 -2.82 11.88 -15.97
CA PHE A 44 -2.06 13.12 -15.93
C PHE A 44 -1.59 13.46 -14.51
N LEU A 45 -2.39 13.12 -13.48
CA LEU A 45 -1.97 13.26 -12.08
C LEU A 45 -0.83 12.31 -11.75
N ILE A 46 -0.90 11.06 -12.21
CA ILE A 46 0.21 10.10 -12.10
C ILE A 46 1.44 10.66 -12.82
N GLY A 47 1.27 11.15 -14.04
CA GLY A 47 2.33 11.78 -14.81
C GLY A 47 2.97 12.99 -14.09
N LEU A 48 2.17 13.80 -13.43
CA LEU A 48 2.67 14.93 -12.61
C LEU A 48 3.51 14.43 -11.43
N ILE A 49 3.04 13.40 -10.72
CA ILE A 49 3.78 12.80 -9.60
C ILE A 49 5.11 12.22 -10.09
N ILE A 50 5.09 11.44 -11.18
CA ILE A 50 6.29 10.89 -11.78
C ILE A 50 7.23 12.02 -12.23
N ALA A 51 6.74 13.03 -12.94
CA ALA A 51 7.55 14.19 -13.35
C ALA A 51 8.24 14.86 -12.15
N PHE A 52 7.51 15.01 -11.06
CA PHE A 52 8.03 15.57 -9.82
C PHE A 52 9.16 14.72 -9.22
N LEU A 53 9.01 13.39 -9.24
CA LEU A 53 10.00 12.45 -8.72
C LEU A 53 11.25 12.37 -9.60
N ILE A 54 11.10 12.43 -10.93
CA ILE A 54 12.23 12.31 -11.87
C ILE A 54 12.97 13.63 -12.09
N ASN A 55 12.33 14.79 -11.79
CA ASN A 55 12.96 16.09 -12.03
C ASN A 55 14.36 16.25 -11.39
N PRO A 56 14.66 15.77 -10.17
CA PRO A 56 16.02 15.82 -9.64
C PRO A 56 17.03 15.08 -10.50
N LEU A 57 16.65 13.94 -11.09
CA LEU A 57 17.50 13.17 -12.01
C LEU A 57 17.67 13.93 -13.33
N VAL A 58 16.59 14.49 -13.86
CA VAL A 58 16.60 15.33 -15.07
C VAL A 58 17.50 16.55 -14.87
N ASP A 59 17.42 17.22 -13.73
CA ASP A 59 18.25 18.39 -13.41
C ASP A 59 19.75 18.01 -13.33
N ILE A 60 20.08 16.77 -12.90
CA ILE A 60 21.46 16.27 -12.93
C ILE A 60 21.94 16.14 -14.40
N PHE A 61 21.15 15.54 -15.28
CA PHE A 61 21.52 15.39 -16.70
C PHE A 61 21.57 16.74 -17.41
N GLU A 62 20.62 17.62 -17.16
CA GLU A 62 20.60 18.98 -17.74
C GLU A 62 21.84 19.78 -17.33
N ARG A 63 22.15 19.83 -16.01
CA ARG A 63 23.21 20.70 -15.48
C ARG A 63 24.61 20.08 -15.57
N LYS A 64 24.78 18.80 -15.22
CA LYS A 64 26.10 18.15 -15.22
C LYS A 64 26.48 17.64 -16.60
N ALA A 65 25.56 17.03 -17.34
CA ALA A 65 25.83 16.53 -18.68
C ALA A 65 25.57 17.58 -19.77
N ARG A 66 25.14 18.80 -19.43
CA ARG A 66 24.86 19.93 -20.37
C ARG A 66 23.92 19.55 -21.50
N MET A 67 22.97 18.66 -21.24
CA MET A 67 22.02 18.18 -22.25
C MET A 67 20.81 19.13 -22.34
N PRO A 68 20.18 19.28 -23.53
CA PRO A 68 18.90 19.96 -23.61
C PRO A 68 17.85 19.21 -22.77
N ARG A 69 17.00 19.95 -22.04
CA ARG A 69 16.05 19.41 -21.07
C ARG A 69 15.18 18.28 -21.63
N ALA A 70 14.75 18.40 -22.89
CA ALA A 70 13.95 17.37 -23.55
C ALA A 70 14.68 16.02 -23.63
N LEU A 71 15.98 16.02 -23.97
CA LEU A 71 16.80 14.80 -23.98
C LEU A 71 17.06 14.28 -22.58
N ALA A 72 17.32 15.16 -21.61
CA ALA A 72 17.50 14.77 -20.21
C ALA A 72 16.25 14.06 -19.63
N VAL A 73 15.04 14.57 -19.93
CA VAL A 73 13.78 13.94 -19.55
C VAL A 73 13.60 12.58 -20.23
N PHE A 74 13.87 12.50 -21.53
CA PHE A 74 13.73 11.26 -22.31
C PHE A 74 14.64 10.16 -21.76
N ILE A 75 15.92 10.48 -21.50
CA ILE A 75 16.89 9.55 -20.93
C ILE A 75 16.48 9.13 -19.51
N ALA A 76 16.05 10.07 -18.66
CA ALA A 76 15.59 9.76 -17.32
C ALA A 76 14.39 8.82 -17.33
N LEU A 77 13.43 9.02 -18.24
CA LEU A 77 12.29 8.13 -18.43
C LEU A 77 12.70 6.74 -18.88
N ILE A 78 13.62 6.64 -19.85
CA ILE A 78 14.14 5.34 -20.31
C ILE A 78 14.83 4.60 -19.16
N ILE A 79 15.67 5.28 -18.39
CA ILE A 79 16.37 4.65 -17.26
C ILE A 79 15.38 4.11 -16.23
N ILE A 80 14.39 4.91 -15.85
CA ILE A 80 13.39 4.49 -14.86
C ILE A 80 12.53 3.36 -15.41
N PHE A 81 12.11 3.45 -16.67
CA PHE A 81 11.34 2.40 -17.33
C PHE A 81 12.14 1.10 -17.45
N ALA A 82 13.42 1.18 -17.87
CA ALA A 82 14.31 0.02 -17.97
C ALA A 82 14.57 -0.62 -16.60
N LEU A 83 14.77 0.20 -15.55
CA LEU A 83 14.91 -0.28 -14.17
C LEU A 83 13.63 -1.02 -13.71
N PHE A 84 12.47 -0.44 -13.97
CA PHE A 84 11.18 -1.02 -13.57
C PHE A 84 10.86 -2.29 -14.38
N ALA A 85 11.09 -2.27 -15.69
CA ALA A 85 10.93 -3.43 -16.56
C ALA A 85 11.90 -4.55 -16.18
N GLY A 86 13.15 -4.22 -15.90
CA GLY A 86 14.15 -5.18 -15.43
C GLY A 86 13.77 -5.83 -14.11
N LEU A 87 13.27 -5.02 -13.16
CA LEU A 87 12.79 -5.50 -11.88
C LEU A 87 11.58 -6.45 -12.03
N ILE A 88 10.60 -6.07 -12.87
CA ILE A 88 9.45 -6.94 -13.16
C ILE A 88 9.90 -8.23 -13.84
N THR A 89 10.82 -8.15 -14.79
CA THR A 89 11.33 -9.35 -15.48
C THR A 89 12.02 -10.30 -14.52
N LEU A 90 12.83 -9.76 -13.60
CA LEU A 90 13.45 -10.58 -12.54
C LEU A 90 12.42 -11.22 -11.64
N LEU A 91 11.39 -10.48 -11.22
CA LEU A 91 10.30 -11.02 -10.39
C LEU A 91 9.55 -12.13 -11.12
N ILE A 92 9.20 -11.93 -12.40
CA ILE A 92 8.51 -12.93 -13.21
C ILE A 92 9.40 -14.17 -13.39
N ALA A 93 10.68 -14.00 -13.69
CA ALA A 93 11.63 -15.11 -13.84
C ALA A 93 11.72 -15.95 -12.56
N GLU A 94 11.78 -15.29 -11.40
CA GLU A 94 11.85 -15.96 -10.10
C GLU A 94 10.53 -16.67 -9.75
N ILE A 95 9.39 -16.04 -10.02
CA ILE A 95 8.05 -16.67 -9.82
C ILE A 95 7.92 -17.89 -10.73
N VAL A 96 8.32 -17.80 -12.00
CA VAL A 96 8.27 -18.94 -12.95
C VAL A 96 9.24 -20.03 -12.52
N SER A 97 10.45 -19.70 -12.10
CA SER A 97 11.43 -20.66 -11.58
C SER A 97 10.90 -21.36 -10.33
N GLY A 98 10.35 -20.60 -9.39
CA GLY A 98 9.71 -21.16 -8.19
C GLY A 98 8.49 -22.03 -8.51
N ALA A 99 7.64 -21.61 -9.45
CA ALA A 99 6.49 -22.41 -9.91
C ALA A 99 6.94 -23.72 -10.58
N ASN A 100 7.97 -23.68 -11.43
CA ASN A 100 8.54 -24.89 -12.03
C ASN A 100 9.16 -25.81 -10.98
N TYR A 101 9.90 -25.26 -10.03
CA TYR A 101 10.42 -26.02 -8.90
C TYR A 101 9.27 -26.68 -8.10
N LEU A 102 8.25 -25.95 -7.74
CA LEU A 102 7.07 -26.47 -7.04
C LEU A 102 6.35 -27.53 -7.88
N SER A 103 6.19 -27.34 -9.19
CA SER A 103 5.53 -28.31 -10.06
C SER A 103 6.27 -29.65 -10.16
N THR A 104 7.58 -29.67 -9.98
CA THR A 104 8.41 -30.89 -10.00
C THR A 104 8.56 -31.52 -8.63
N VAL A 105 8.56 -30.72 -7.56
CA VAL A 105 8.84 -31.14 -6.20
C VAL A 105 7.56 -31.53 -5.45
N VAL A 106 6.46 -30.77 -5.65
CA VAL A 106 5.17 -31.05 -4.98
C VAL A 106 4.62 -32.44 -5.30
N PRO A 107 4.58 -32.92 -6.55
CA PRO A 107 4.11 -34.27 -6.84
C PRO A 107 4.92 -35.39 -6.13
N LYS A 108 6.26 -35.24 -6.09
CA LYS A 108 7.14 -36.17 -5.40
C LYS A 108 6.93 -36.23 -3.89
N HIS A 109 6.57 -35.09 -3.31
CA HIS A 109 6.31 -35.01 -1.87
C HIS A 109 4.85 -35.26 -1.50
N LEU A 110 3.91 -35.29 -2.46
CA LEU A 110 2.53 -35.70 -2.20
C LEU A 110 2.47 -37.15 -1.74
N ASP A 111 3.25 -38.03 -2.35
CA ASP A 111 3.33 -39.42 -1.94
C ASP A 111 3.88 -39.56 -0.52
N THR A 112 4.96 -38.82 -0.22
CA THR A 112 5.55 -38.77 1.14
C THR A 112 4.59 -38.13 2.15
N LEU A 113 3.80 -37.14 1.72
CA LEU A 113 2.80 -36.50 2.56
C LEU A 113 1.63 -37.44 2.86
N ILE A 114 1.17 -38.17 1.86
CA ILE A 114 0.13 -39.21 2.03
C ILE A 114 0.63 -40.23 3.04
N GLU A 115 1.84 -40.74 2.88
CA GLU A 115 2.47 -41.69 3.79
C GLU A 115 2.64 -41.14 5.20
N TYR A 116 3.06 -39.84 5.32
CA TYR A 116 3.20 -39.18 6.61
C TYR A 116 1.85 -38.94 7.30
N VAL A 117 0.84 -38.51 6.54
CA VAL A 117 -0.53 -38.33 7.04
C VAL A 117 -1.12 -39.67 7.45
N GLU A 118 -0.91 -40.75 6.65
CA GLU A 118 -1.36 -42.09 6.95
C GLU A 118 -0.70 -42.63 8.22
N ASN A 119 0.60 -42.45 8.36
CA ASN A 119 1.36 -42.87 9.55
C ASN A 119 0.95 -42.03 10.79
N TYR A 120 0.76 -40.71 10.63
CA TYR A 120 0.30 -39.83 11.73
C TYR A 120 -1.13 -40.18 12.13
N PHE A 121 -2.00 -40.43 11.15
CA PHE A 121 -3.37 -40.83 11.39
C PHE A 121 -3.43 -42.18 12.13
N THR A 122 -2.64 -43.15 11.69
CA THR A 122 -2.58 -44.49 12.31
C THR A 122 -1.96 -44.44 13.71
N ALA A 123 -0.89 -43.67 13.91
CA ALA A 123 -0.18 -43.62 15.18
C ALA A 123 -0.84 -42.73 16.25
N GLN A 124 -1.46 -41.61 15.84
CA GLN A 124 -1.97 -40.59 16.76
C GLN A 124 -3.50 -40.51 16.79
N ILE A 125 -4.13 -40.61 15.63
CA ILE A 125 -5.59 -40.37 15.52
C ILE A 125 -6.37 -41.68 15.75
N LEU A 126 -5.89 -42.82 15.29
CA LEU A 126 -6.58 -44.09 15.47
C LEU A 126 -6.79 -44.46 16.95
N PRO A 127 -5.80 -44.31 17.86
CA PRO A 127 -6.01 -44.54 19.29
C PRO A 127 -7.03 -43.57 19.93
N ILE A 128 -7.00 -42.31 19.47
CA ILE A 128 -7.98 -41.30 19.92
C ILE A 128 -9.37 -41.63 19.38
N TYR A 129 -9.45 -42.11 18.12
CA TYR A 129 -10.71 -42.58 17.53
C TYR A 129 -11.29 -43.78 18.26
N GLU A 130 -10.47 -44.76 18.66
CA GLU A 130 -10.92 -45.90 19.45
C GLU A 130 -11.46 -45.47 20.83
N GLN A 131 -10.79 -44.56 21.51
CA GLN A 131 -11.27 -44.00 22.77
C GLN A 131 -12.56 -43.17 22.57
N LEU A 132 -12.59 -42.29 21.57
CA LEU A 132 -13.78 -41.51 21.20
C LEU A 132 -14.94 -42.40 20.75
N SER A 133 -14.66 -43.47 19.98
CA SER A 133 -15.67 -44.42 19.51
C SER A 133 -16.33 -45.17 20.67
N SER A 134 -15.57 -45.49 21.72
CA SER A 134 -16.11 -46.11 22.92
C SER A 134 -17.04 -45.14 23.71
N VAL A 135 -16.71 -43.84 23.73
CA VAL A 135 -17.56 -42.78 24.33
C VAL A 135 -18.74 -42.49 23.41
N PHE A 136 -18.51 -42.44 22.10
CA PHE A 136 -19.55 -42.18 21.08
C PHE A 136 -20.64 -43.24 21.09
N LYS A 137 -20.28 -44.51 21.23
CA LYS A 137 -21.24 -45.64 21.35
C LYS A 137 -22.09 -45.61 22.61
N LYS A 138 -21.68 -44.82 23.64
CA LYS A 138 -22.45 -44.63 24.88
C LYS A 138 -23.39 -43.43 24.82
N LEU A 139 -23.32 -42.64 23.75
CA LEU A 139 -24.21 -41.48 23.55
C LEU A 139 -25.55 -41.92 23.00
N ASP A 140 -26.58 -41.15 23.31
CA ASP A 140 -27.92 -41.37 22.77
C ASP A 140 -27.96 -41.09 21.26
N SER A 141 -28.83 -41.78 20.52
CA SER A 141 -28.91 -41.72 19.07
C SER A 141 -29.00 -40.25 18.53
N GLY A 142 -29.74 -39.39 19.19
CA GLY A 142 -29.85 -37.98 18.82
C GLY A 142 -28.58 -37.16 19.00
N GLN A 143 -27.71 -37.57 19.95
CA GLN A 143 -26.39 -36.92 20.13
C GLN A 143 -25.39 -37.41 19.09
N GLN A 144 -25.44 -38.67 18.71
CA GLN A 144 -24.62 -39.26 17.64
C GLN A 144 -24.90 -38.56 16.30
N ASP A 145 -26.18 -38.42 15.95
CA ASP A 145 -26.60 -37.72 14.71
C ASP A 145 -26.14 -36.26 14.67
N THR A 146 -26.21 -35.60 15.83
CA THR A 146 -25.73 -34.21 15.94
C THR A 146 -24.23 -34.08 15.73
N ILE A 147 -23.42 -35.01 16.26
CA ILE A 147 -21.96 -35.02 16.07
C ILE A 147 -21.61 -35.34 14.62
N ILE A 148 -22.25 -36.33 14.01
CA ILE A 148 -22.03 -36.72 12.61
C ILE A 148 -22.37 -35.55 11.69
N SER A 149 -23.53 -34.89 11.89
CA SER A 149 -23.96 -33.75 11.09
C SER A 149 -22.99 -32.53 11.22
N ASN A 150 -22.48 -32.28 12.43
CA ASN A 150 -21.50 -31.23 12.66
C ASN A 150 -20.16 -31.52 11.96
N ILE A 151 -19.67 -32.76 12.00
CA ILE A 151 -18.45 -33.18 11.29
C ILE A 151 -18.64 -33.05 9.77
N GLN A 152 -19.78 -33.49 9.23
CA GLN A 152 -20.10 -33.32 7.81
C GLN A 152 -20.19 -31.83 7.42
N ASN A 153 -20.83 -31.01 8.22
CA ASN A 153 -20.91 -29.57 8.00
C ASN A 153 -19.54 -28.89 8.00
N VAL A 154 -18.63 -29.29 8.92
CA VAL A 154 -17.26 -28.78 8.96
C VAL A 154 -16.50 -29.23 7.70
N GLY A 155 -16.59 -30.51 7.34
CA GLY A 155 -15.97 -31.04 6.12
C GLY A 155 -16.45 -30.33 4.85
N THR A 156 -17.75 -30.12 4.73
CA THR A 156 -18.35 -29.40 3.60
C THR A 156 -17.91 -27.95 3.57
N ARG A 157 -17.85 -27.28 4.71
CA ARG A 157 -17.37 -25.88 4.80
C ARG A 157 -15.90 -25.75 4.41
N ILE A 158 -15.05 -26.68 4.85
CA ILE A 158 -13.63 -26.70 4.46
C ILE A 158 -13.53 -26.91 2.95
N GLY A 159 -14.24 -27.91 2.40
CA GLY A 159 -14.23 -28.21 0.97
C GLY A 159 -14.71 -27.04 0.11
N THR A 160 -15.82 -26.41 0.51
CA THR A 160 -16.33 -25.21 -0.20
C THR A 160 -15.38 -24.02 -0.09
N THR A 161 -14.77 -23.80 1.08
CA THR A 161 -13.80 -22.70 1.28
C THR A 161 -12.56 -22.90 0.41
N VAL A 162 -12.00 -24.09 0.39
CA VAL A 162 -10.85 -24.44 -0.46
C VAL A 162 -11.22 -24.34 -1.94
N GLY A 163 -12.37 -24.88 -2.34
CA GLY A 163 -12.87 -24.81 -3.71
C GLY A 163 -13.07 -23.36 -4.18
N THR A 164 -13.68 -22.52 -3.34
CA THR A 164 -13.86 -21.09 -3.63
C THR A 164 -12.53 -20.34 -3.70
N PHE A 165 -11.58 -20.68 -2.83
CA PHE A 165 -10.23 -20.11 -2.86
C PHE A 165 -9.52 -20.42 -4.19
N ILE A 166 -9.55 -21.68 -4.62
CA ILE A 166 -8.97 -22.11 -5.89
C ILE A 166 -9.66 -21.43 -7.07
N GLN A 167 -11.00 -21.39 -7.09
CA GLN A 167 -11.76 -20.69 -8.13
C GLN A 167 -11.43 -19.19 -8.19
N ASN A 168 -11.28 -18.54 -7.03
CA ASN A 168 -10.88 -17.14 -6.97
C ASN A 168 -9.48 -16.92 -7.52
N LEU A 169 -8.53 -17.82 -7.24
CA LEU A 169 -7.18 -17.75 -7.81
C LEU A 169 -7.21 -17.85 -9.34
N PHE A 170 -7.96 -18.79 -9.90
CA PHE A 170 -8.10 -18.90 -11.36
C PHE A 170 -8.90 -17.74 -11.95
N GLY A 171 -9.88 -17.17 -11.23
CA GLY A 171 -10.65 -16.01 -11.63
C GLY A 171 -9.84 -14.70 -11.70
N ILE A 172 -8.67 -14.64 -11.04
CA ILE A 172 -7.79 -13.48 -11.10
C ILE A 172 -7.16 -13.32 -12.50
N ILE A 173 -6.83 -14.41 -13.18
CA ILE A 173 -6.13 -14.40 -14.46
C ILE A 173 -6.92 -13.66 -15.57
N PRO A 174 -8.21 -13.99 -15.84
CA PRO A 174 -9.02 -13.23 -16.80
C PRO A 174 -9.16 -11.75 -16.44
N ASN A 175 -9.28 -11.44 -15.15
CA ASN A 175 -9.40 -10.06 -14.68
C ASN A 175 -8.10 -9.25 -14.93
N ILE A 176 -6.94 -9.87 -14.73
CA ILE A 176 -5.64 -9.24 -15.05
C ILE A 176 -5.54 -8.99 -16.55
N ILE A 177 -5.92 -9.96 -17.38
CA ILE A 177 -5.89 -9.82 -18.85
C ILE A 177 -6.85 -8.71 -19.30
N ALA A 178 -8.05 -8.66 -18.75
CA ALA A 178 -9.05 -7.61 -19.07
C ALA A 178 -8.59 -6.20 -18.61
N TRP A 179 -7.80 -6.12 -17.54
CA TRP A 179 -7.25 -4.86 -17.04
C TRP A 179 -6.06 -4.33 -17.86
N LEU A 180 -5.35 -5.19 -18.57
CA LEU A 180 -4.11 -4.87 -19.29
C LEU A 180 -4.27 -3.74 -20.33
N PRO A 181 -5.30 -3.69 -21.20
CA PRO A 181 -5.49 -2.60 -22.15
C PRO A 181 -5.69 -1.24 -21.48
N ASN A 182 -6.45 -1.22 -20.39
CA ASN A 182 -6.66 0.01 -19.61
C ASN A 182 -5.37 0.46 -18.93
N ALA A 183 -4.62 -0.46 -18.34
CA ALA A 183 -3.32 -0.18 -17.73
C ALA A 183 -2.31 0.37 -18.75
N ALA A 184 -2.26 -0.21 -19.96
CA ALA A 184 -1.40 0.27 -21.04
C ALA A 184 -1.78 1.70 -21.44
N THR A 185 -3.06 1.99 -21.60
CA THR A 185 -3.55 3.34 -21.90
C THR A 185 -3.12 4.34 -20.84
N VAL A 186 -3.36 4.01 -19.56
CA VAL A 186 -2.95 4.85 -18.43
C VAL A 186 -1.45 5.09 -18.41
N LEU A 187 -0.67 4.04 -18.63
CA LEU A 187 0.80 4.13 -18.67
C LEU A 187 1.28 5.06 -19.77
N ILE A 188 0.75 4.90 -20.98
CA ILE A 188 1.12 5.74 -22.14
C ILE A 188 0.81 7.21 -21.85
N PHE A 189 -0.42 7.52 -21.42
CA PHE A 189 -0.80 8.90 -21.13
C PHE A 189 -0.01 9.47 -19.94
N SER A 190 0.27 8.67 -18.91
CA SER A 190 1.09 9.10 -17.78
C SER A 190 2.53 9.39 -18.19
N LEU A 191 3.15 8.57 -19.06
CA LEU A 191 4.50 8.81 -19.58
C LEU A 191 4.56 10.05 -20.47
N LEU A 192 3.58 10.23 -21.35
CA LEU A 192 3.47 11.44 -22.17
C LEU A 192 3.30 12.69 -21.30
N ALA A 193 2.40 12.63 -20.34
CA ALA A 193 2.20 13.73 -19.36
C ALA A 193 3.50 14.01 -18.60
N THR A 194 4.18 12.98 -18.11
CA THR A 194 5.47 13.12 -17.41
C THR A 194 6.50 13.83 -18.30
N PHE A 195 6.60 13.41 -19.55
CA PHE A 195 7.53 14.02 -20.51
C PHE A 195 7.24 15.51 -20.69
N PHE A 196 6.01 15.86 -21.03
CA PHE A 196 5.64 17.26 -21.28
C PHE A 196 5.74 18.13 -20.03
N ILE A 197 5.26 17.63 -18.88
CA ILE A 197 5.34 18.37 -17.61
C ILE A 197 6.80 18.59 -17.19
N SER A 198 7.64 17.57 -17.27
CA SER A 198 9.04 17.67 -16.87
C SER A 198 9.86 18.51 -17.85
N LYS A 199 9.59 18.42 -19.16
CA LYS A 199 10.20 19.27 -20.19
C LYS A 199 9.89 20.74 -19.94
N ASP A 200 8.61 21.09 -19.72
CA ASP A 200 8.16 22.46 -19.56
C ASP A 200 8.05 22.90 -18.08
N TRP A 201 8.73 22.20 -17.18
CA TRP A 201 8.66 22.39 -15.73
C TRP A 201 8.83 23.83 -15.27
N TYR A 202 9.82 24.51 -15.81
CA TYR A 202 10.08 25.93 -15.47
C TYR A 202 8.96 26.86 -15.92
N ARG A 203 8.32 26.55 -17.05
CA ARG A 203 7.17 27.31 -17.55
C ARG A 203 5.95 27.11 -16.66
N PHE A 204 5.65 25.86 -16.29
CA PHE A 204 4.53 25.55 -15.39
C PHE A 204 4.74 26.14 -13.99
N SER A 205 5.94 26.10 -13.47
CA SER A 205 6.30 26.71 -12.20
C SER A 205 6.10 28.23 -12.19
N LYS A 206 6.44 28.91 -13.30
CA LYS A 206 6.22 30.34 -13.49
C LYS A 206 4.74 30.70 -13.65
N LEU A 207 3.97 29.91 -14.39
CA LEU A 207 2.53 30.10 -14.59
C LEU A 207 1.76 29.94 -13.27
N GLY A 208 2.06 28.90 -12.50
CA GLY A 208 1.46 28.71 -11.17
C GLY A 208 1.72 29.90 -10.23
N GLY A 209 2.93 30.49 -10.30
CA GLY A 209 3.26 31.68 -9.52
C GLY A 209 2.58 32.97 -9.97
N LYS A 210 2.09 33.06 -11.24
CA LYS A 210 1.38 34.25 -11.75
C LYS A 210 -0.12 34.23 -11.44
N LEU A 211 -0.72 33.05 -11.28
CA LEU A 211 -2.16 32.88 -11.04
C LEU A 211 -2.55 33.11 -9.58
N LEU A 212 -1.58 33.16 -8.67
CA LEU A 212 -1.82 33.27 -7.23
C LEU A 212 -1.55 34.70 -6.74
N PRO A 213 -2.43 35.26 -5.89
CA PRO A 213 -2.14 36.51 -5.17
C PRO A 213 -0.86 36.37 -4.34
N GLU A 214 -0.14 37.49 -4.09
CA GLU A 214 1.16 37.45 -3.40
C GLU A 214 1.13 36.75 -2.03
N LYS A 215 0.07 36.93 -1.24
CA LYS A 215 -0.14 36.20 0.04
C LYS A 215 -0.31 34.68 -0.18
N ALA A 216 -1.08 34.28 -1.19
CA ALA A 216 -1.28 32.89 -1.54
C ALA A 216 -0.04 32.23 -2.17
N LYS A 217 0.83 33.00 -2.82
CA LYS A 217 2.07 32.55 -3.45
C LYS A 217 3.11 32.09 -2.42
N THR A 218 3.25 32.80 -1.32
CA THR A 218 4.14 32.42 -0.21
C THR A 218 3.64 31.14 0.46
N SER A 219 2.35 31.07 0.76
CA SER A 219 1.73 29.87 1.35
C SER A 219 1.80 28.68 0.41
N SER A 220 1.47 28.83 -0.88
CA SER A 220 1.56 27.76 -1.89
C SER A 220 2.99 27.27 -2.10
N ARG A 221 3.99 28.16 -2.05
CA ARG A 221 5.40 27.78 -2.14
C ARG A 221 5.83 26.94 -0.94
N SER A 222 5.40 27.30 0.27
CA SER A 222 5.66 26.53 1.49
C SER A 222 5.01 25.15 1.40
N VAL A 223 3.72 25.09 1.02
CA VAL A 223 2.99 23.84 0.80
C VAL A 223 3.72 22.94 -0.20
N PHE A 224 4.15 23.50 -1.33
CA PHE A 224 4.87 22.75 -2.35
C PHE A 224 6.22 22.21 -1.86
N LEU A 225 6.99 23.02 -1.14
CA LEU A 225 8.29 22.59 -0.58
C LEU A 225 8.13 21.53 0.50
N ASP A 226 7.10 21.67 1.35
CA ASP A 226 6.83 20.70 2.40
C ASP A 226 6.29 19.38 1.80
N LEU A 227 5.43 19.45 0.78
CA LEU A 227 4.98 18.27 0.03
C LEU A 227 6.16 17.55 -0.65
N LYS A 228 7.07 18.32 -1.27
CA LYS A 228 8.30 17.79 -1.86
C LYS A 228 9.13 17.05 -0.82
N ARG A 229 9.39 17.72 0.32
CA ARG A 229 10.16 17.14 1.42
C ARG A 229 9.49 15.85 1.95
N ALA A 230 8.18 15.87 2.09
CA ALA A 230 7.43 14.72 2.57
C ALA A 230 7.45 13.54 1.59
N LEU A 231 7.26 13.77 0.29
CA LEU A 231 7.33 12.71 -0.73
C LEU A 231 8.72 12.07 -0.79
N PHE A 232 9.79 12.88 -0.83
CA PHE A 232 11.15 12.35 -0.79
C PHE A 232 11.47 11.70 0.54
N GLY A 233 10.97 12.24 1.65
CA GLY A 233 11.07 11.64 2.98
C GLY A 233 10.39 10.26 3.04
N PHE A 234 9.21 10.15 2.44
CA PHE A 234 8.48 8.87 2.35
C PHE A 234 9.26 7.82 1.56
N ILE A 235 9.77 8.18 0.37
CA ILE A 235 10.58 7.26 -0.45
C ILE A 235 11.84 6.82 0.31
N LYS A 236 12.54 7.76 0.93
CA LYS A 236 13.73 7.46 1.75
C LYS A 236 13.38 6.53 2.91
N ALA A 237 12.29 6.81 3.61
CA ALA A 237 11.79 5.97 4.70
C ALA A 237 11.51 4.54 4.23
N GLN A 238 10.79 4.40 3.11
CA GLN A 238 10.43 3.11 2.53
C GLN A 238 11.68 2.31 2.10
N LEU A 239 12.61 2.95 1.41
CA LEU A 239 13.88 2.31 1.03
C LEU A 239 14.69 1.88 2.25
N THR A 240 14.71 2.68 3.31
CA THR A 240 15.38 2.32 4.56
C THR A 240 14.73 1.10 5.22
N LEU A 241 13.39 1.07 5.29
CA LEU A 241 12.63 -0.07 5.84
C LEU A 241 12.91 -1.35 5.04
N ILE A 242 12.79 -1.29 3.72
CA ILE A 242 13.06 -2.42 2.83
C ILE A 242 14.50 -2.93 3.02
N SER A 243 15.48 -2.03 3.10
CA SER A 243 16.87 -2.41 3.31
C SER A 243 17.08 -3.13 4.63
N ILE A 244 16.48 -2.62 5.72
CA ILE A 244 16.57 -3.25 7.05
C ILE A 244 15.90 -4.62 7.03
N THR A 245 14.69 -4.72 6.47
CA THR A 245 13.95 -5.98 6.33
C THR A 245 14.73 -7.00 5.52
N THR A 246 15.30 -6.59 4.37
CA THR A 246 16.12 -7.46 3.52
C THR A 246 17.35 -8.00 4.25
N VAL A 247 18.03 -7.16 5.03
CA VAL A 247 19.19 -7.58 5.83
C VAL A 247 18.79 -8.57 6.92
N ILE A 248 17.69 -8.34 7.63
CA ILE A 248 17.18 -9.27 8.65
C ILE A 248 16.81 -10.61 8.02
N ILE A 249 16.11 -10.59 6.88
CA ILE A 249 15.75 -11.80 6.14
C ILE A 249 17.02 -12.56 5.72
N LEU A 250 18.00 -11.85 5.15
CA LEU A 250 19.26 -12.45 4.72
C LEU A 250 19.96 -13.16 5.88
N ILE A 251 20.12 -12.47 7.01
CA ILE A 251 20.75 -13.04 8.20
C ILE A 251 19.97 -14.27 8.69
N GLY A 252 18.64 -14.18 8.77
CA GLY A 252 17.80 -15.29 9.19
C GLY A 252 17.90 -16.50 8.27
N LEU A 253 17.87 -16.31 6.94
CA LEU A 253 18.02 -17.38 5.97
C LEU A 253 19.40 -18.03 5.99
N LEU A 254 20.47 -17.24 6.23
CA LEU A 254 21.83 -17.76 6.41
C LEU A 254 21.94 -18.60 7.69
N ILE A 255 21.32 -18.21 8.79
CA ILE A 255 21.26 -18.98 10.03
C ILE A 255 20.52 -20.31 9.82
N LEU A 256 19.42 -20.25 9.04
CA LEU A 256 18.64 -21.44 8.68
C LEU A 256 19.33 -22.31 7.61
N ARG A 257 20.49 -21.89 7.10
CA ARG A 257 21.27 -22.55 6.04
C ARG A 257 20.45 -22.83 4.79
N VAL A 258 19.63 -21.86 4.41
CA VAL A 258 18.81 -21.96 3.20
C VAL A 258 19.67 -21.65 1.98
N ASP A 259 19.60 -22.51 0.97
CA ASP A 259 20.25 -22.28 -0.31
C ASP A 259 19.69 -21.01 -0.98
N TYR A 260 20.56 -20.29 -1.69
CA TYR A 260 20.19 -19.03 -2.37
C TYR A 260 19.64 -17.93 -1.45
N ALA A 261 20.05 -17.91 -0.15
CA ALA A 261 19.58 -16.96 0.86
C ALA A 261 19.66 -15.49 0.38
N ILE A 262 20.71 -15.12 -0.35
CA ILE A 262 20.90 -13.76 -0.88
C ILE A 262 19.80 -13.44 -1.90
N THR A 263 19.56 -14.33 -2.86
CA THR A 263 18.54 -14.15 -3.91
C THR A 263 17.15 -14.03 -3.30
N ILE A 264 16.82 -14.95 -2.38
CA ILE A 264 15.51 -14.95 -1.71
C ILE A 264 15.33 -13.69 -0.87
N ALA A 265 16.34 -13.25 -0.14
CA ALA A 265 16.26 -12.02 0.64
C ALA A 265 16.06 -10.78 -0.24
N LEU A 266 16.77 -10.68 -1.37
CA LEU A 266 16.61 -9.59 -2.33
C LEU A 266 15.22 -9.59 -2.98
N VAL A 267 14.75 -10.76 -3.45
CA VAL A 267 13.41 -10.90 -4.04
C VAL A 267 12.34 -10.53 -3.02
N THR A 268 12.47 -11.05 -1.79
CA THR A 268 11.51 -10.71 -0.71
C THR A 268 11.54 -9.21 -0.39
N GLY A 269 12.73 -8.59 -0.38
CA GLY A 269 12.87 -7.15 -0.19
C GLY A 269 12.21 -6.33 -1.31
N ILE A 270 12.27 -6.80 -2.56
CA ILE A 270 11.58 -6.17 -3.69
C ILE A 270 10.05 -6.32 -3.54
N VAL A 271 9.58 -7.51 -3.21
CA VAL A 271 8.15 -7.78 -2.95
C VAL A 271 7.64 -6.96 -1.77
N ASP A 272 8.51 -6.66 -0.79
CA ASP A 272 8.22 -5.84 0.39
C ASP A 272 7.98 -4.34 0.09
N ILE A 273 8.18 -3.89 -1.15
CA ILE A 273 7.71 -2.58 -1.62
C ILE A 273 6.21 -2.43 -1.42
N ILE A 274 5.46 -3.54 -1.49
CA ILE A 274 4.01 -3.56 -1.24
C ILE A 274 3.78 -3.70 0.27
N PRO A 275 3.35 -2.62 0.97
CA PRO A 275 3.11 -2.68 2.41
C PRO A 275 2.08 -3.76 2.78
N TYR A 276 2.27 -4.43 3.91
CA TYR A 276 1.43 -5.48 4.49
C TYR A 276 1.33 -6.81 3.72
N LEU A 277 1.49 -6.80 2.39
CA LEU A 277 1.43 -8.03 1.60
C LEU A 277 2.83 -8.62 1.36
N GLY A 278 3.86 -7.77 1.27
CA GLY A 278 5.17 -8.07 0.74
C GLY A 278 5.82 -9.32 1.29
N THR A 279 6.34 -9.26 2.51
CA THR A 279 7.03 -10.39 3.14
C THR A 279 6.09 -11.58 3.38
N GLY A 280 4.82 -11.32 3.73
CA GLY A 280 3.82 -12.36 3.95
C GLY A 280 3.50 -13.19 2.71
N ALA A 281 3.48 -12.57 1.54
CA ALA A 281 3.24 -13.28 0.27
C ALA A 281 4.32 -14.32 -0.05
N VAL A 282 5.54 -14.11 0.45
CA VAL A 282 6.66 -15.05 0.27
C VAL A 282 6.71 -16.05 1.42
N PHE A 283 6.71 -15.57 2.67
CA PHE A 283 6.93 -16.43 3.83
C PHE A 283 5.76 -17.36 4.13
N VAL A 284 4.51 -16.91 4.02
CA VAL A 284 3.35 -17.73 4.40
C VAL A 284 3.22 -19.00 3.53
N PRO A 285 3.24 -18.91 2.19
CA PRO A 285 3.24 -20.11 1.36
C PRO A 285 4.46 -21.02 1.61
N TRP A 286 5.62 -20.42 1.86
CA TRP A 286 6.84 -21.17 2.10
C TRP A 286 6.85 -21.92 3.44
N ILE A 287 6.35 -21.28 4.51
CA ILE A 287 6.17 -21.94 5.81
C ILE A 287 5.23 -23.15 5.69
N ILE A 288 4.09 -22.95 4.99
CA ILE A 288 3.11 -24.02 4.75
C ILE A 288 3.77 -25.15 3.96
N TYR A 289 4.48 -24.83 2.89
CA TYR A 289 5.21 -25.82 2.09
C TYR A 289 6.23 -26.60 2.92
N ALA A 290 7.07 -25.92 3.70
CA ALA A 290 8.08 -26.55 4.54
C ALA A 290 7.45 -27.48 5.59
N ALA A 291 6.32 -27.08 6.19
CA ALA A 291 5.58 -27.90 7.14
C ALA A 291 5.00 -29.15 6.48
N ILE A 292 4.38 -28.99 5.30
CA ILE A 292 3.81 -30.11 4.51
C ILE A 292 4.90 -31.08 4.05
N SER A 293 6.07 -30.55 3.66
CA SER A 293 7.23 -31.35 3.23
C SER A 293 7.93 -32.13 4.37
N GLY A 294 7.39 -32.06 5.60
CA GLY A 294 7.97 -32.76 6.77
C GLY A 294 9.19 -32.03 7.37
N ASN A 295 9.64 -30.92 6.80
CA ASN A 295 10.77 -30.15 7.33
C ASN A 295 10.29 -29.14 8.39
N MET A 296 9.82 -29.68 9.53
CA MET A 296 9.30 -28.87 10.64
C MET A 296 10.34 -27.90 11.21
N GLY A 297 11.64 -28.26 11.19
CA GLY A 297 12.70 -27.38 11.64
C GLY A 297 12.79 -26.10 10.80
N LEU A 298 12.73 -26.26 9.47
CA LEU A 298 12.70 -25.12 8.55
C LEU A 298 11.38 -24.32 8.66
N ALA A 299 10.23 -24.99 8.77
CA ALA A 299 8.95 -24.34 8.92
C ALA A 299 8.88 -23.45 10.18
N ILE A 300 9.33 -23.98 11.31
CA ILE A 300 9.41 -23.21 12.58
C ILE A 300 10.41 -22.06 12.46
N GLY A 301 11.59 -22.32 11.88
CA GLY A 301 12.62 -21.29 11.67
C GLY A 301 12.13 -20.14 10.79
N LEU A 302 11.48 -20.44 9.66
CA LEU A 302 10.86 -19.44 8.78
C LEU A 302 9.72 -18.70 9.49
N GLY A 303 8.92 -19.40 10.29
CA GLY A 303 7.84 -18.81 11.10
C GLY A 303 8.38 -17.78 12.10
N VAL A 304 9.43 -18.15 12.84
CA VAL A 304 10.10 -17.24 13.79
C VAL A 304 10.70 -16.05 13.05
N LEU A 305 11.40 -16.26 11.94
CA LEU A 305 11.97 -15.19 11.12
C LEU A 305 10.87 -14.23 10.62
N TYR A 306 9.75 -14.76 10.16
CA TYR A 306 8.62 -13.95 9.71
C TYR A 306 8.02 -13.11 10.84
N ILE A 307 7.86 -13.69 12.04
CA ILE A 307 7.41 -12.95 13.23
C ILE A 307 8.38 -11.81 13.57
N VAL A 308 9.70 -12.08 13.55
CA VAL A 308 10.74 -11.07 13.81
C VAL A 308 10.62 -9.92 12.81
N VAL A 309 10.45 -10.22 11.51
CA VAL A 309 10.26 -9.22 10.47
C VAL A 309 8.98 -8.42 10.69
N LEU A 310 7.86 -9.07 11.03
CA LEU A 310 6.61 -8.38 11.33
C LEU A 310 6.72 -7.42 12.51
N VAL A 311 7.31 -7.90 13.62
CA VAL A 311 7.49 -7.07 14.82
C VAL A 311 8.43 -5.89 14.54
N GLN A 312 9.55 -6.13 13.86
CA GLN A 312 10.47 -5.08 13.45
C GLN A 312 9.74 -4.03 12.61
N ARG A 313 8.96 -4.45 11.63
CA ARG A 313 8.23 -3.54 10.75
C ARG A 313 7.19 -2.72 11.51
N GLN A 314 6.37 -3.36 12.36
CA GLN A 314 5.36 -2.67 13.16
C GLN A 314 5.94 -1.60 14.09
N ILE A 315 7.14 -1.83 14.62
CA ILE A 315 7.80 -0.86 15.52
C ILE A 315 8.51 0.23 14.71
N MET A 316 9.21 -0.14 13.64
CA MET A 316 10.08 0.80 12.93
C MET A 316 9.37 1.62 11.86
N GLU A 317 8.33 1.09 11.24
CA GLU A 317 7.61 1.78 10.16
C GLU A 317 7.07 3.16 10.60
N PRO A 318 6.26 3.30 11.67
CA PRO A 318 5.79 4.61 12.10
C PRO A 318 6.92 5.53 12.54
N LYS A 319 7.97 5.00 13.18
CA LYS A 319 9.13 5.77 13.66
C LYS A 319 9.97 6.32 12.49
N ILE A 320 10.27 5.50 11.50
CA ILE A 320 11.08 5.89 10.33
C ILE A 320 10.29 6.83 9.42
N LEU A 321 8.98 6.57 9.21
CA LEU A 321 8.12 7.47 8.44
C LEU A 321 8.05 8.85 9.10
N SER A 322 7.76 8.91 10.39
CA SER A 322 7.62 10.19 11.10
C SER A 322 8.91 11.00 11.11
N SER A 323 10.07 10.36 11.31
CA SER A 323 11.36 11.05 11.35
C SER A 323 11.77 11.62 9.98
N ASN A 324 11.44 10.94 8.88
CA ASN A 324 11.79 11.40 7.53
C ASN A 324 10.77 12.41 6.96
N ILE A 325 9.51 12.34 7.36
CA ILE A 325 8.44 13.23 6.88
C ILE A 325 8.28 14.45 7.81
N GLY A 326 8.74 14.35 9.07
CA GLY A 326 8.59 15.40 10.07
C GLY A 326 7.17 15.53 10.63
N LEU A 327 6.43 14.44 10.65
CA LEU A 327 5.07 14.33 11.20
C LEU A 327 5.09 13.58 12.53
N ASP A 328 4.04 13.77 13.33
CA ASP A 328 3.83 13.00 14.54
C ASP A 328 3.59 11.51 14.21
N PRO A 329 4.23 10.55 14.93
CA PRO A 329 4.07 9.13 14.68
C PRO A 329 2.63 8.63 14.78
N LEU A 330 1.87 9.12 15.78
CA LEU A 330 0.49 8.71 15.99
C LEU A 330 -0.40 9.25 14.87
N ALA A 331 -0.23 10.51 14.48
CA ALA A 331 -0.95 11.09 13.35
C ALA A 331 -0.66 10.34 12.04
N THR A 332 0.59 9.91 11.85
CA THR A 332 0.99 9.11 10.67
C THR A 332 0.31 7.73 10.69
N LEU A 333 0.27 7.07 11.84
CA LEU A 333 -0.40 5.78 12.00
C LEU A 333 -1.90 5.89 11.72
N ILE A 334 -2.56 6.93 12.25
CA ILE A 334 -3.98 7.20 11.98
C ILE A 334 -4.20 7.44 10.50
N ALA A 335 -3.36 8.24 9.84
CA ALA A 335 -3.46 8.52 8.41
C ALA A 335 -3.28 7.27 7.55
N LEU A 336 -2.35 6.38 7.90
CA LEU A 336 -2.15 5.09 7.24
C LEU A 336 -3.40 4.21 7.38
N PHE A 337 -3.92 4.07 8.61
CA PHE A 337 -5.09 3.25 8.88
C PHE A 337 -6.35 3.76 8.17
N VAL A 338 -6.62 5.06 8.29
CA VAL A 338 -7.79 5.70 7.64
C VAL A 338 -7.65 5.63 6.12
N GLY A 339 -6.46 5.92 5.59
CA GLY A 339 -6.18 5.81 4.16
C GLY A 339 -6.42 4.39 3.63
N PHE A 340 -5.89 3.38 4.31
CA PHE A 340 -6.10 1.98 3.97
C PHE A 340 -7.59 1.59 4.00
N LYS A 341 -8.32 2.02 5.03
CA LYS A 341 -9.75 1.73 5.19
C LYS A 341 -10.61 2.36 4.08
N LEU A 342 -10.24 3.56 3.60
CA LEU A 342 -11.00 4.30 2.59
C LEU A 342 -10.69 3.89 1.14
N ILE A 343 -9.42 3.65 0.83
CA ILE A 343 -8.94 3.50 -0.57
C ILE A 343 -8.16 2.18 -0.75
N GLY A 344 -8.05 1.35 0.28
CA GLY A 344 -7.27 0.11 0.24
C GLY A 344 -5.76 0.39 0.19
N LEU A 345 -5.02 -0.44 -0.54
CA LEU A 345 -3.55 -0.38 -0.63
C LEU A 345 -3.01 1.00 -1.01
N LEU A 346 -3.67 1.70 -1.95
CA LEU A 346 -3.29 3.06 -2.34
C LEU A 346 -3.43 4.06 -1.19
N GLY A 347 -4.32 3.80 -0.25
CA GLY A 347 -4.52 4.63 0.94
C GLY A 347 -3.30 4.69 1.86
N LEU A 348 -2.41 3.70 1.82
CA LEU A 348 -1.16 3.72 2.58
C LEU A 348 -0.18 4.80 2.09
N ILE A 349 -0.31 5.20 0.84
CA ILE A 349 0.46 6.31 0.26
C ILE A 349 -0.33 7.62 0.39
N VAL A 350 -1.61 7.59 0.02
CA VAL A 350 -2.47 8.78 0.00
C VAL A 350 -2.74 9.31 1.41
N GLY A 351 -2.86 8.43 2.41
CA GLY A 351 -3.09 8.82 3.81
C GLY A 351 -2.00 9.77 4.36
N PRO A 352 -0.73 9.36 4.40
CA PRO A 352 0.36 10.23 4.82
C PRO A 352 0.49 11.50 3.98
N VAL A 353 0.30 11.42 2.66
CA VAL A 353 0.33 12.59 1.78
C VAL A 353 -0.78 13.58 2.16
N THR A 354 -1.99 13.10 2.41
CA THR A 354 -3.12 13.94 2.86
C THR A 354 -2.82 14.58 4.21
N LEU A 355 -2.23 13.83 5.15
CA LEU A 355 -1.83 14.36 6.44
C LEU A 355 -0.78 15.48 6.30
N VAL A 356 0.19 15.30 5.40
CA VAL A 356 1.19 16.36 5.09
C VAL A 356 0.50 17.61 4.56
N ILE A 357 -0.44 17.48 3.62
CA ILE A 357 -1.18 18.60 3.07
C ILE A 357 -1.92 19.34 4.18
N ILE A 358 -2.68 18.61 5.02
CA ILE A 358 -3.42 19.18 6.14
C ILE A 358 -2.48 19.90 7.13
N SER A 359 -1.38 19.24 7.52
CA SER A 359 -0.38 19.79 8.43
C SER A 359 0.26 21.07 7.88
N THR A 360 0.56 21.07 6.57
CA THR A 360 1.15 22.24 5.92
C THR A 360 0.17 23.41 5.81
N LEU A 361 -1.10 23.13 5.48
CA LEU A 361 -2.17 24.14 5.47
C LEU A 361 -2.39 24.73 6.87
N TYR A 362 -2.29 23.91 7.91
CA TYR A 362 -2.36 24.34 9.30
C TYR A 362 -1.19 25.26 9.67
N ARG A 363 0.05 24.86 9.34
CA ARG A 363 1.26 25.69 9.56
C ARG A 363 1.26 26.99 8.76
N ALA A 364 0.66 26.98 7.57
CA ALA A 364 0.51 28.16 6.73
C ALA A 364 -0.62 29.09 7.19
N ASN A 365 -1.25 28.83 8.35
CA ASN A 365 -2.36 29.60 8.93
C ASN A 365 -3.61 29.70 8.03
N VAL A 366 -3.75 28.86 7.00
CA VAL A 366 -4.89 28.90 6.06
C VAL A 366 -6.23 28.74 6.79
N PHE A 367 -6.29 27.84 7.79
CA PHE A 367 -7.50 27.67 8.61
C PHE A 367 -7.81 28.90 9.46
N HIS A 368 -6.78 29.58 9.98
CA HIS A 368 -6.95 30.80 10.74
C HIS A 368 -7.47 31.96 9.88
N ASP A 369 -6.92 32.09 8.67
CA ASP A 369 -7.35 33.13 7.70
C ASP A 369 -8.79 32.88 7.23
N LEU A 370 -9.16 31.62 6.96
CA LEU A 370 -10.54 31.24 6.63
C LEU A 370 -11.50 31.58 7.78
N TRP A 371 -11.10 31.28 9.03
CA TRP A 371 -11.89 31.61 10.20
C TRP A 371 -12.01 33.13 10.40
N GLY A 372 -10.90 33.89 10.18
CA GLY A 372 -10.88 35.36 10.18
C GLY A 372 -11.86 35.93 9.17
N PHE A 373 -11.88 35.41 7.95
CA PHE A 373 -12.81 35.80 6.89
C PHE A 373 -14.28 35.55 7.28
N ILE A 374 -14.59 34.38 7.85
CA ILE A 374 -15.94 34.06 8.35
C ILE A 374 -16.36 35.03 9.44
N MET A 375 -15.47 35.36 10.36
CA MET A 375 -15.75 36.30 11.48
C MET A 375 -15.79 37.76 11.06
N GLY A 376 -15.41 38.08 9.82
CA GLY A 376 -15.41 39.44 9.29
C GLY A 376 -14.29 40.29 9.85
N LYS A 377 -13.17 39.68 10.24
CA LYS A 377 -11.93 40.41 10.52
C LYS A 377 -11.28 40.76 9.19
N GLU A 378 -10.87 42.01 9.01
CA GLU A 378 -10.02 42.41 7.88
C GLU A 378 -8.71 41.61 7.96
N ILE A 379 -8.37 40.90 6.89
CA ILE A 379 -7.17 40.04 6.77
C ILE A 379 -6.02 40.88 6.25
#